data_e9db7e7c37e92189979f4ad248f96882
#
_entry.id   e9db7e7c37e92189979f4ad248f96882
#
_cell.length_a   1.000
_cell.length_b   1.000
_cell.length_c   1.000
_cell.angle_alpha   90.00
_cell.angle_beta   90.00
_cell.angle_gamma   90.00
#
_symmetry.space_group_name_H-M   'P 1'
#
loop_
_entity.id
_entity.type
_entity.pdbx_description
1 polymer ?
#
loop_
_entity_poly.entity_id
_entity_poly.type
_entity_poly.pdbx_seq_one_letter_code
_entity_poly.pdbx_strand_id
1 'polypeptide(L)'
;NGLTRYWESWTDYLTTASRLYKYPFADQLMIYAQRPDATACADFDIWNNRMNRYVRRGAKGIALLDESSGFPRLHYVFDVSDTGVRRNSRDPEVWQYNDDLKQPVSEMLAATYGISGERVSQQLADVAGKLVADYWDNNGGDIRAIVDGSLLMDYDEAGVEMQFKSAAAISVTYTLLERCGFEPAGWFDKDDFQAIYNFSTPDSVYALGAAVSDMSREVLRNIERTVKTTIRRRNAERSQYEYEQQERDLLDRR
;
A
#
# COMPACT_ATOMS: atom_id res chain seq x y z
N ASN A 1 -22.23 -0.79 -1.34
CA ASN A 1 -22.53 0.47 -0.62
C ASN A 1 -22.32 0.42 0.90
N GLY A 2 -21.42 -0.39 1.42
CA GLY A 2 -21.17 -0.52 2.86
C GLY A 2 -19.79 -0.09 3.31
N LEU A 3 -18.86 0.15 2.37
CA LEU A 3 -17.45 0.35 2.69
C LEU A 3 -17.19 1.62 3.52
N THR A 4 -17.81 2.73 3.16
CA THR A 4 -17.70 4.03 3.85
C THR A 4 -18.83 4.28 4.85
N ARG A 5 -19.73 3.31 5.04
CA ARG A 5 -20.86 3.44 5.96
C ARG A 5 -20.44 3.30 7.42
N TYR A 6 -19.38 2.55 7.67
CA TYR A 6 -18.79 2.33 8.98
C TYR A 6 -17.29 2.52 8.88
N TRP A 7 -16.70 3.27 9.80
CA TRP A 7 -15.27 3.53 9.80
C TRP A 7 -14.45 2.24 9.94
N GLU A 8 -14.96 1.25 10.69
CA GLU A 8 -14.33 -0.06 10.84
C GLU A 8 -14.21 -0.79 9.49
N SER A 9 -15.25 -0.75 8.67
CA SER A 9 -15.21 -1.37 7.32
C SER A 9 -14.19 -0.70 6.42
N TRP A 10 -14.04 0.62 6.55
CA TRP A 10 -13.06 1.36 5.79
C TRP A 10 -11.63 1.05 6.26
N THR A 11 -11.37 1.05 7.57
CA THR A 11 -10.06 0.73 8.13
C THR A 11 -9.65 -0.74 7.90
N ASP A 12 -10.59 -1.69 7.97
CA ASP A 12 -10.35 -3.08 7.61
C ASP A 12 -9.94 -3.22 6.13
N TYR A 13 -10.60 -2.47 5.24
CA TYR A 13 -10.18 -2.38 3.85
C TYR A 13 -8.79 -1.77 3.73
N LEU A 14 -8.49 -0.63 4.38
CA LEU A 14 -7.17 0.02 4.32
C LEU A 14 -6.06 -0.89 4.82
N THR A 15 -6.32 -1.69 5.85
CA THR A 15 -5.38 -2.71 6.37
C THR A 15 -5.06 -3.75 5.29
N THR A 16 -6.06 -4.23 4.56
CA THR A 16 -5.83 -5.15 3.42
C THR A 16 -5.12 -4.44 2.27
N ALA A 17 -5.54 -3.23 1.91
CA ALA A 17 -4.96 -2.42 0.85
C ALA A 17 -3.48 -2.09 1.11
N SER A 18 -3.08 -1.89 2.38
CA SER A 18 -1.69 -1.63 2.76
C SER A 18 -0.74 -2.76 2.36
N ARG A 19 -1.19 -4.01 2.45
CA ARG A 19 -0.44 -5.19 2.00
C ARG A 19 -0.44 -5.33 0.49
N LEU A 20 -1.55 -4.92 -0.16
CA LEU A 20 -1.82 -5.06 -1.59
C LEU A 20 -1.62 -3.76 -2.37
N TYR A 21 -0.85 -2.81 -1.85
CA TYR A 21 -0.67 -1.45 -2.41
C TYR A 21 -0.20 -1.42 -3.87
N LYS A 22 0.28 -2.54 -4.43
CA LYS A 22 0.68 -2.65 -5.84
C LYS A 22 -0.49 -2.83 -6.79
N TYR A 23 -1.63 -3.27 -6.28
CA TYR A 23 -2.87 -3.39 -7.04
C TYR A 23 -3.60 -2.04 -7.09
N PRO A 24 -4.34 -1.72 -8.18
CA PRO A 24 -5.23 -0.57 -8.22
C PRO A 24 -6.42 -0.78 -7.25
N PHE A 25 -7.11 0.30 -6.92
CA PHE A 25 -8.24 0.28 -5.97
C PHE A 25 -9.28 -0.79 -6.28
N ALA A 26 -9.71 -0.89 -7.56
CA ALA A 26 -10.72 -1.86 -7.97
C ALA A 26 -10.31 -3.32 -7.61
N ASP A 27 -9.06 -3.67 -7.90
CA ASP A 27 -8.53 -5.00 -7.59
C ASP A 27 -8.37 -5.21 -6.09
N GLN A 28 -7.86 -4.19 -5.35
CA GLN A 28 -7.76 -4.24 -3.89
C GLN A 28 -9.13 -4.50 -3.26
N LEU A 29 -10.18 -3.82 -3.76
CA LEU A 29 -11.55 -3.98 -3.27
C LEU A 29 -12.09 -5.38 -3.58
N MET A 30 -11.83 -5.91 -4.78
CA MET A 30 -12.23 -7.26 -5.17
C MET A 30 -11.50 -8.32 -4.34
N ILE A 31 -10.20 -8.12 -4.06
CA ILE A 31 -9.45 -9.03 -3.19
C ILE A 31 -9.98 -8.95 -1.76
N TYR A 32 -10.15 -7.74 -1.21
CA TYR A 32 -10.68 -7.55 0.14
C TYR A 32 -12.04 -8.22 0.34
N ALA A 33 -12.96 -8.06 -0.62
CA ALA A 33 -14.30 -8.65 -0.55
C ALA A 33 -14.30 -10.20 -0.55
N GLN A 34 -13.29 -10.82 -1.18
CA GLN A 34 -13.19 -12.28 -1.30
C GLN A 34 -12.21 -12.88 -0.28
N ARG A 35 -11.18 -12.13 0.10
CA ARG A 35 -10.09 -12.59 0.96
C ARG A 35 -9.46 -11.41 1.74
N PRO A 36 -10.09 -10.92 2.81
CA PRO A 36 -9.61 -9.75 3.56
C PRO A 36 -8.25 -9.99 4.25
N ASP A 37 -7.88 -11.24 4.49
CA ASP A 37 -6.60 -11.66 5.07
C ASP A 37 -5.46 -11.85 4.05
N ALA A 38 -5.71 -11.59 2.76
CA ALA A 38 -4.70 -11.73 1.71
C ALA A 38 -3.44 -10.89 2.01
N THR A 39 -2.26 -11.45 1.73
CA THR A 39 -0.97 -10.85 2.03
C THR A 39 -0.11 -10.58 0.81
N ALA A 40 -0.04 -11.53 -0.12
CA ALA A 40 0.74 -11.43 -1.35
C ALA A 40 0.06 -12.24 -2.45
N CYS A 41 -0.66 -11.55 -3.34
CA CYS A 41 -1.38 -12.17 -4.43
C CYS A 41 -0.60 -12.09 -5.74
N ALA A 42 -0.71 -13.14 -6.55
CA ALA A 42 -0.21 -13.17 -7.92
C ALA A 42 -0.96 -14.21 -8.76
N ASP A 43 -0.84 -14.08 -10.08
CA ASP A 43 -1.36 -15.05 -11.05
C ASP A 43 -0.71 -16.42 -10.88
N PHE A 44 -1.42 -17.46 -11.34
CA PHE A 44 -0.92 -18.84 -11.33
C PHE A 44 0.47 -18.96 -11.98
N ASP A 45 0.67 -18.30 -13.12
CA ASP A 45 1.95 -18.35 -13.86
C ASP A 45 3.10 -17.69 -13.10
N ILE A 46 2.84 -16.64 -12.35
CA ILE A 46 3.86 -16.01 -11.51
C ILE A 46 4.27 -16.98 -10.40
N TRP A 47 3.31 -17.59 -9.71
CA TRP A 47 3.61 -18.57 -8.68
C TRP A 47 4.36 -19.77 -9.23
N ASN A 48 3.88 -20.35 -10.34
CA ASN A 48 4.43 -21.57 -10.90
C ASN A 48 5.79 -21.37 -11.57
N ASN A 49 5.91 -20.34 -12.42
CA ASN A 49 7.07 -20.19 -13.31
C ASN A 49 8.16 -19.28 -12.75
N ARG A 50 7.77 -18.18 -12.04
CA ARG A 50 8.75 -17.23 -11.52
C ARG A 50 9.17 -17.55 -10.09
N MET A 51 8.21 -17.97 -9.25
CA MET A 51 8.44 -18.24 -7.83
C MET A 51 8.75 -19.72 -7.58
N ASN A 52 8.58 -20.60 -8.57
CA ASN A 52 8.71 -22.04 -8.45
C ASN A 52 7.90 -22.62 -7.28
N ARG A 53 6.69 -22.05 -7.07
CA ARG A 53 5.71 -22.52 -6.11
C ARG A 53 4.54 -23.16 -6.86
N TYR A 54 3.79 -24.03 -6.21
CA TYR A 54 2.56 -24.55 -6.81
C TYR A 54 1.34 -24.08 -6.06
N VAL A 55 0.28 -23.77 -6.78
CA VAL A 55 -1.03 -23.51 -6.16
C VAL A 55 -1.59 -24.86 -5.67
N ARG A 56 -2.00 -24.90 -4.41
CA ARG A 56 -2.49 -26.12 -3.78
C ARG A 56 -3.79 -26.58 -4.42
N ARG A 57 -3.97 -27.89 -4.56
CA ARG A 57 -5.22 -28.47 -5.07
C ARG A 57 -6.40 -28.05 -4.18
N GLY A 58 -7.45 -27.51 -4.80
CA GLY A 58 -8.63 -27.03 -4.09
C GLY A 58 -8.54 -25.57 -3.62
N ALA A 59 -7.41 -24.89 -3.81
CA ALA A 59 -7.33 -23.44 -3.58
C ALA A 59 -8.33 -22.71 -4.47
N LYS A 60 -9.06 -21.74 -3.89
CA LYS A 60 -10.00 -20.90 -4.63
C LYS A 60 -9.27 -19.65 -5.11
N GLY A 61 -9.23 -19.46 -6.43
CA GLY A 61 -8.70 -18.22 -7.01
C GLY A 61 -9.59 -17.04 -6.64
N ILE A 62 -8.95 -15.92 -6.37
CA ILE A 62 -9.59 -14.62 -6.16
C ILE A 62 -9.85 -14.03 -7.54
N ALA A 63 -11.12 -13.81 -7.89
CA ALA A 63 -11.53 -13.30 -9.19
C ALA A 63 -11.28 -11.79 -9.28
N LEU A 64 -10.56 -11.35 -10.28
CA LEU A 64 -10.36 -9.95 -10.64
C LEU A 64 -10.93 -9.68 -12.04
N LEU A 65 -11.28 -8.44 -12.31
CA LEU A 65 -11.83 -8.02 -13.60
C LEU A 65 -10.72 -7.37 -14.44
N ASP A 66 -10.43 -7.99 -15.59
CA ASP A 66 -9.52 -7.42 -16.58
C ASP A 66 -10.33 -6.79 -17.71
N GLU A 67 -10.24 -5.47 -17.86
CA GLU A 67 -10.89 -4.67 -18.90
C GLU A 67 -9.92 -4.21 -20.00
N SER A 68 -8.66 -4.61 -19.94
CA SER A 68 -7.59 -4.16 -20.84
C SER A 68 -7.81 -4.53 -22.30
N SER A 69 -8.59 -5.57 -22.57
CA SER A 69 -8.88 -6.08 -23.92
C SER A 69 -10.14 -5.47 -24.58
N GLY A 70 -10.78 -4.48 -23.95
CA GLY A 70 -12.05 -3.88 -24.40
C GLY A 70 -13.30 -4.74 -24.10
N PHE A 71 -13.12 -5.96 -23.64
CA PHE A 71 -14.19 -6.84 -23.14
C PHE A 71 -13.81 -7.32 -21.73
N PRO A 72 -14.70 -7.11 -20.72
CA PRO A 72 -14.45 -7.55 -19.37
C PRO A 72 -14.20 -9.07 -19.32
N ARG A 73 -13.09 -9.46 -18.71
CA ARG A 73 -12.74 -10.86 -18.50
C ARG A 73 -12.36 -11.09 -17.05
N LEU A 74 -12.75 -12.23 -16.49
CA LEU A 74 -12.25 -12.64 -15.20
C LEU A 74 -10.87 -13.28 -15.35
N HIS A 75 -9.93 -12.83 -14.54
CA HIS A 75 -8.69 -13.55 -14.27
C HIS A 75 -8.59 -13.87 -12.79
N TYR A 76 -7.72 -14.79 -12.41
CA TYR A 76 -7.66 -15.27 -11.04
C TYR A 76 -6.25 -15.12 -10.49
N VAL A 77 -6.19 -14.52 -9.30
CA VAL A 77 -4.96 -14.48 -8.51
C VAL A 77 -5.10 -15.40 -7.29
N PHE A 78 -3.97 -15.80 -6.74
CA PHE A 78 -3.89 -16.66 -5.55
C PHE A 78 -3.00 -15.98 -4.53
N ASP A 79 -3.41 -16.03 -3.27
CA ASP A 79 -2.57 -15.57 -2.17
C ASP A 79 -1.41 -16.54 -1.91
N VAL A 80 -0.30 -16.07 -1.38
CA VAL A 80 0.86 -16.91 -1.04
C VAL A 80 0.49 -18.06 -0.12
N SER A 81 -0.47 -17.89 0.77
CA SER A 81 -0.98 -18.92 1.69
C SER A 81 -1.67 -20.07 0.96
N ASP A 82 -2.14 -19.86 -0.28
CA ASP A 82 -2.70 -20.92 -1.14
C ASP A 82 -1.64 -21.72 -1.88
N THR A 83 -0.37 -21.35 -1.74
CA THR A 83 0.72 -21.99 -2.47
C THR A 83 1.53 -22.93 -1.59
N GLY A 84 2.17 -23.91 -2.23
CA GLY A 84 3.14 -24.78 -1.60
C GLY A 84 4.53 -24.60 -2.23
N VAL A 85 5.55 -24.97 -1.47
CA VAL A 85 6.96 -24.85 -1.87
C VAL A 85 7.44 -26.08 -2.65
N ARG A 86 8.29 -25.87 -3.65
CA ARG A 86 9.10 -26.91 -4.32
C ARG A 86 10.57 -26.74 -3.94
N ARG A 87 11.40 -27.67 -4.30
CA ARG A 87 12.86 -27.51 -4.20
C ARG A 87 13.27 -26.24 -4.99
N ASN A 88 13.98 -25.32 -4.35
CA ASN A 88 14.39 -24.02 -4.90
C ASN A 88 13.22 -23.04 -5.17
N SER A 89 12.11 -23.15 -4.44
CA SER A 89 11.08 -22.11 -4.43
C SER A 89 11.65 -20.79 -3.95
N ARG A 90 11.10 -19.70 -4.48
CA ARG A 90 11.33 -18.34 -3.98
C ARG A 90 10.16 -17.92 -3.14
N ASP A 91 10.42 -17.27 -2.02
CA ASP A 91 9.38 -16.62 -1.25
C ASP A 91 9.13 -15.20 -1.78
N PRO A 92 7.89 -14.69 -1.70
CA PRO A 92 7.64 -13.30 -2.05
C PRO A 92 8.44 -12.39 -1.11
N GLU A 93 9.20 -11.47 -1.73
CA GLU A 93 9.98 -10.48 -0.98
C GLU A 93 9.05 -9.42 -0.39
N VAL A 94 8.38 -9.76 0.71
CA VAL A 94 7.57 -8.82 1.48
C VAL A 94 8.51 -8.02 2.38
N TRP A 95 8.79 -6.79 2.00
CA TRP A 95 9.65 -5.92 2.79
C TRP A 95 9.00 -5.54 4.12
N GLN A 96 9.82 -5.29 5.12
CA GLN A 96 9.41 -4.81 6.43
C GLN A 96 10.24 -3.58 6.79
N TYR A 97 9.59 -2.59 7.41
CA TYR A 97 10.28 -1.47 8.02
C TYR A 97 10.71 -1.86 9.45
N ASN A 98 11.87 -1.39 9.85
CA ASN A 98 12.37 -1.46 11.23
C ASN A 98 13.26 -0.24 11.51
N ASP A 99 13.69 -0.07 12.76
CA ASP A 99 14.47 1.08 13.20
C ASP A 99 15.82 1.25 12.46
N ASP A 100 16.43 0.17 12.01
CA ASP A 100 17.66 0.23 11.21
C ASP A 100 17.46 0.93 9.87
N LEU A 101 16.22 1.00 9.39
CA LEU A 101 15.84 1.64 8.14
C LEU A 101 15.36 3.08 8.34
N LYS A 102 15.31 3.58 9.58
CA LYS A 102 14.83 4.92 9.91
C LYS A 102 15.56 5.98 9.08
N GLN A 103 16.88 6.00 9.14
CA GLN A 103 17.66 7.03 8.45
C GLN A 103 17.49 6.99 6.93
N PRO A 104 17.69 5.85 6.22
CA PRO A 104 17.55 5.83 4.76
C PRO A 104 16.12 6.13 4.29
N VAL A 105 15.09 5.74 5.04
CA VAL A 105 13.70 6.07 4.71
C VAL A 105 13.43 7.55 4.94
N SER A 106 13.86 8.13 6.07
CA SER A 106 13.72 9.56 6.36
C SER A 106 14.41 10.43 5.32
N GLU A 107 15.63 10.07 4.91
CA GLU A 107 16.39 10.77 3.86
C GLU A 107 15.67 10.71 2.50
N MET A 108 15.10 9.55 2.16
CA MET A 108 14.31 9.39 0.93
C MET A 108 13.05 10.26 0.97
N LEU A 109 12.32 10.29 2.09
CA LEU A 109 11.13 11.13 2.24
C LEU A 109 11.48 12.62 2.10
N ALA A 110 12.59 13.04 2.71
CA ALA A 110 13.09 14.41 2.58
C ALA A 110 13.50 14.76 1.14
N ALA A 111 14.23 13.86 0.48
CA ALA A 111 14.70 14.09 -0.88
C ALA A 111 13.58 14.07 -1.92
N THR A 112 12.59 13.21 -1.75
CA THR A 112 11.50 13.00 -2.73
C THR A 112 10.35 13.99 -2.53
N TYR A 113 9.97 14.22 -1.27
CA TYR A 113 8.75 14.98 -0.94
C TYR A 113 9.05 16.33 -0.25
N GLY A 114 10.31 16.59 0.09
CA GLY A 114 10.69 17.79 0.85
C GLY A 114 10.29 17.76 2.32
N ILE A 115 9.92 16.60 2.86
CA ILE A 115 9.41 16.43 4.22
C ILE A 115 10.52 15.84 5.11
N SER A 116 11.01 16.63 6.05
CA SER A 116 12.02 16.25 7.04
C SER A 116 11.41 16.17 8.44
N GLY A 117 11.93 15.29 9.29
CA GLY A 117 11.44 15.14 10.66
C GLY A 117 12.22 14.10 11.45
N GLU A 118 12.03 14.07 12.76
CA GLU A 118 12.71 13.13 13.66
C GLU A 118 12.06 11.73 13.65
N ARG A 119 10.76 11.67 13.38
CA ARG A 119 9.97 10.43 13.38
C ARG A 119 9.42 10.14 12.00
N VAL A 120 9.75 8.97 11.46
CA VAL A 120 9.27 8.52 10.15
C VAL A 120 7.74 8.48 10.11
N SER A 121 7.08 8.05 11.19
CA SER A 121 5.62 8.05 11.28
C SER A 121 4.99 9.43 11.06
N GLN A 122 5.59 10.49 11.63
CA GLN A 122 5.14 11.87 11.40
C GLN A 122 5.44 12.33 9.97
N GLN A 123 6.63 12.02 9.44
CA GLN A 123 6.96 12.34 8.04
C GLN A 123 5.97 11.69 7.07
N LEU A 124 5.52 10.45 7.34
CA LEU A 124 4.51 9.76 6.51
C LEU A 124 3.16 10.50 6.52
N ALA A 125 2.73 11.00 7.68
CA ALA A 125 1.52 11.81 7.79
C ALA A 125 1.65 13.15 7.03
N ASP A 126 2.80 13.81 7.15
CA ASP A 126 3.07 15.07 6.45
C ASP A 126 3.14 14.88 4.93
N VAL A 127 3.75 13.77 4.47
CA VAL A 127 3.77 13.38 3.06
C VAL A 127 2.35 13.12 2.54
N ALA A 128 1.51 12.41 3.32
CA ALA A 128 0.12 12.16 2.96
C ALA A 128 -0.64 13.48 2.76
N GLY A 129 -0.52 14.41 3.71
CA GLY A 129 -1.13 15.74 3.61
C GLY A 129 -0.71 16.51 2.37
N LYS A 130 0.60 16.50 2.07
CA LYS A 130 1.16 17.13 0.86
C LYS A 130 0.59 16.49 -0.42
N LEU A 131 0.65 15.17 -0.54
CA LEU A 131 0.17 14.47 -1.73
C LEU A 131 -1.33 14.67 -1.96
N VAL A 132 -2.13 14.73 -0.90
CA VAL A 132 -3.56 15.00 -0.99
C VAL A 132 -3.83 16.42 -1.47
N ALA A 133 -3.05 17.41 -1.04
CA ALA A 133 -3.17 18.77 -1.55
C ALA A 133 -2.81 18.81 -3.05
N ASP A 134 -1.66 18.24 -3.43
CA ASP A 134 -1.22 18.16 -4.82
C ASP A 134 -2.22 17.37 -5.71
N TYR A 135 -2.83 16.32 -5.17
CA TYR A 135 -3.86 15.54 -5.88
C TYR A 135 -5.11 16.36 -6.12
N TRP A 136 -5.58 17.10 -5.12
CA TRP A 136 -6.74 17.98 -5.26
C TRP A 136 -6.51 19.06 -6.30
N ASP A 137 -5.37 19.70 -6.28
CA ASP A 137 -5.03 20.77 -7.23
C ASP A 137 -5.08 20.26 -8.69
N ASN A 138 -4.79 18.98 -8.92
CA ASN A 138 -4.81 18.38 -10.25
C ASN A 138 -6.14 17.70 -10.63
N ASN A 139 -6.92 17.21 -9.66
CA ASN A 139 -8.09 16.35 -9.90
C ASN A 139 -9.38 16.86 -9.22
N GLY A 140 -9.34 17.98 -8.51
CA GLY A 140 -10.49 18.49 -7.75
C GLY A 140 -11.73 18.74 -8.63
N GLY A 141 -11.53 19.10 -9.91
CA GLY A 141 -12.61 19.24 -10.87
C GLY A 141 -13.36 17.93 -11.12
N ASP A 142 -12.64 16.84 -11.31
CA ASP A 142 -13.22 15.52 -11.52
C ASP A 142 -13.93 15.00 -10.27
N ILE A 143 -13.35 15.27 -9.08
CA ILE A 143 -14.00 14.92 -7.80
C ILE A 143 -15.33 15.67 -7.66
N ARG A 144 -15.37 16.95 -7.98
CA ARG A 144 -16.63 17.75 -7.94
C ARG A 144 -17.68 17.24 -8.91
N ALA A 145 -17.28 16.75 -10.07
CA ALA A 145 -18.19 16.24 -11.08
C ALA A 145 -18.95 14.97 -10.66
N ILE A 146 -18.51 14.27 -9.62
CA ILE A 146 -19.08 12.99 -9.18
C ILE A 146 -19.73 13.03 -7.79
N VAL A 147 -19.93 14.22 -7.22
CA VAL A 147 -20.54 14.36 -5.89
C VAL A 147 -22.06 14.16 -5.89
N ASP A 148 -22.71 14.25 -7.05
CA ASP A 148 -24.16 14.14 -7.19
C ASP A 148 -24.69 12.85 -6.57
N GLY A 149 -25.76 12.97 -5.79
CA GLY A 149 -26.39 11.86 -5.07
C GLY A 149 -25.63 11.36 -3.84
N SER A 150 -24.42 11.86 -3.59
CA SER A 150 -23.70 11.61 -2.32
C SER A 150 -24.05 12.70 -1.29
N LEU A 151 -23.65 12.49 -0.01
CA LEU A 151 -23.80 13.52 1.02
C LEU A 151 -22.90 14.75 0.76
N LEU A 152 -21.94 14.66 -0.15
CA LEU A 152 -21.11 15.79 -0.59
C LEU A 152 -21.88 16.83 -1.39
N MET A 153 -23.03 16.48 -2.00
CA MET A 153 -23.82 17.41 -2.81
C MET A 153 -24.35 18.60 -2.00
N ASP A 154 -24.46 18.46 -0.69
CA ASP A 154 -24.95 19.52 0.20
C ASP A 154 -23.86 20.54 0.57
N TYR A 155 -22.60 20.30 0.20
CA TYR A 155 -21.46 21.18 0.45
C TYR A 155 -21.21 22.10 -0.74
N ASP A 156 -20.73 23.31 -0.46
CA ASP A 156 -20.14 24.17 -1.46
C ASP A 156 -18.77 23.64 -1.92
N GLU A 157 -18.18 24.29 -2.92
CA GLU A 157 -16.91 23.86 -3.50
C GLU A 157 -15.77 23.71 -2.46
N ALA A 158 -15.66 24.69 -1.57
CA ALA A 158 -14.65 24.66 -0.49
C ALA A 158 -14.95 23.57 0.53
N GLY A 159 -16.22 23.30 0.80
CA GLY A 159 -16.66 22.20 1.66
C GLY A 159 -16.31 20.84 1.05
N VAL A 160 -16.56 20.61 -0.24
CA VAL A 160 -16.18 19.37 -0.92
C VAL A 160 -14.68 19.15 -0.87
N GLU A 161 -13.88 20.21 -1.13
CA GLU A 161 -12.42 20.16 -0.99
C GLU A 161 -11.98 19.74 0.41
N MET A 162 -12.53 20.38 1.42
CA MET A 162 -12.20 20.09 2.82
C MET A 162 -12.54 18.62 3.18
N GLN A 163 -13.74 18.14 2.79
CA GLN A 163 -14.16 16.76 3.06
C GLN A 163 -13.26 15.75 2.34
N PHE A 164 -12.94 16.00 1.07
CA PHE A 164 -12.03 15.13 0.31
C PHE A 164 -10.63 15.10 0.95
N LYS A 165 -10.05 16.27 1.20
CA LYS A 165 -8.69 16.36 1.78
C LYS A 165 -8.63 15.68 3.16
N SER A 166 -9.65 15.85 3.99
CA SER A 166 -9.72 15.19 5.29
C SER A 166 -9.80 13.66 5.14
N ALA A 167 -10.77 13.16 4.35
CA ALA A 167 -10.95 11.72 4.15
C ALA A 167 -9.72 11.05 3.50
N ALA A 168 -9.13 11.70 2.50
CA ALA A 168 -7.97 11.17 1.78
C ALA A 168 -6.71 11.18 2.65
N ALA A 169 -6.42 12.29 3.37
CA ALA A 169 -5.21 12.41 4.17
C ALA A 169 -5.16 11.38 5.29
N ILE A 170 -6.26 11.19 6.01
CA ILE A 170 -6.33 10.18 7.06
C ILE A 170 -6.19 8.77 6.51
N SER A 171 -6.84 8.48 5.37
CA SER A 171 -6.81 7.15 4.74
C SER A 171 -5.42 6.80 4.20
N VAL A 172 -4.73 7.75 3.55
CA VAL A 172 -3.35 7.56 3.08
C VAL A 172 -2.43 7.38 4.28
N THR A 173 -2.52 8.25 5.29
CA THR A 173 -1.70 8.14 6.51
C THR A 173 -1.89 6.78 7.17
N TYR A 174 -3.14 6.35 7.37
CA TYR A 174 -3.46 5.03 7.92
C TYR A 174 -2.77 3.90 7.14
N THR A 175 -2.91 3.92 5.81
CA THR A 175 -2.34 2.90 4.92
C THR A 175 -0.81 2.86 5.00
N LEU A 176 -0.16 4.03 5.05
CA LEU A 176 1.30 4.12 5.16
C LEU A 176 1.80 3.63 6.52
N LEU A 177 1.15 4.05 7.61
CA LEU A 177 1.50 3.62 8.97
C LEU A 177 1.32 2.12 9.12
N GLU A 178 0.17 1.57 8.70
CA GLU A 178 -0.15 0.15 8.77
C GLU A 178 0.90 -0.67 8.01
N ARG A 179 1.25 -0.27 6.79
CA ARG A 179 2.25 -1.00 5.99
C ARG A 179 3.65 -0.95 6.57
N CYS A 180 3.98 0.11 7.27
CA CYS A 180 5.27 0.27 7.96
C CYS A 180 5.28 -0.28 9.39
N GLY A 181 4.17 -0.81 9.91
CA GLY A 181 4.10 -1.42 11.23
C GLY A 181 4.04 -0.42 12.39
N PHE A 182 3.48 0.78 12.16
CA PHE A 182 3.35 1.83 13.18
C PHE A 182 2.03 1.79 13.96
N GLU A 183 1.24 0.74 13.86
CA GLU A 183 -0.03 0.54 14.58
C GLU A 183 -0.96 1.78 14.54
N PRO A 184 -1.72 2.00 13.44
CA PRO A 184 -2.55 3.19 13.26
C PRO A 184 -3.58 3.44 14.38
N ALA A 185 -4.03 2.38 15.08
CA ALA A 185 -4.97 2.49 16.18
C ALA A 185 -4.49 3.38 17.33
N GLY A 186 -3.18 3.64 17.45
CA GLY A 186 -2.62 4.60 18.39
C GLY A 186 -2.63 6.05 17.89
N TRP A 187 -2.98 6.26 16.62
CA TRP A 187 -2.98 7.57 15.96
C TRP A 187 -4.36 8.12 15.71
N PHE A 188 -5.35 7.25 15.47
CA PHE A 188 -6.66 7.61 14.97
C PHE A 188 -7.76 6.95 15.78
N ASP A 189 -8.85 7.68 15.91
CA ASP A 189 -10.10 7.17 16.44
C ASP A 189 -11.25 7.34 15.43
N LYS A 190 -12.46 6.97 15.84
CA LYS A 190 -13.66 7.07 15.01
C LYS A 190 -13.92 8.49 14.50
N ASP A 191 -13.64 9.50 15.31
CA ASP A 191 -14.00 10.88 14.98
C ASP A 191 -13.10 11.43 13.88
N ASP A 192 -11.88 10.94 13.76
CA ASP A 192 -10.98 11.29 12.67
C ASP A 192 -11.50 10.86 11.30
N PHE A 193 -12.30 9.80 11.23
CA PHE A 193 -12.85 9.26 9.98
C PHE A 193 -14.22 9.85 9.58
N GLN A 194 -14.70 10.91 10.22
CA GLN A 194 -16.03 11.48 9.94
C GLN A 194 -16.25 11.84 8.46
N ALA A 195 -15.21 12.36 7.80
CA ALA A 195 -15.31 12.81 6.42
C ALA A 195 -15.60 11.68 5.42
N ILE A 196 -15.23 10.42 5.71
CA ILE A 196 -15.47 9.30 4.79
C ILE A 196 -16.95 9.00 4.57
N TYR A 197 -17.82 9.31 5.55
CA TYR A 197 -19.25 9.05 5.46
C TYR A 197 -19.93 9.86 4.35
N ASN A 198 -19.34 10.98 3.96
CA ASN A 198 -19.85 11.83 2.91
C ASN A 198 -19.70 11.22 1.51
N PHE A 199 -18.77 10.26 1.35
CA PHE A 199 -18.57 9.48 0.13
C PHE A 199 -19.53 8.29 0.13
N SER A 200 -20.82 8.55 -0.17
CA SER A 200 -21.91 7.59 0.05
C SER A 200 -22.47 6.96 -1.24
N THR A 201 -21.97 7.35 -2.41
CA THR A 201 -22.31 6.72 -3.70
C THR A 201 -21.17 5.84 -4.21
N PRO A 202 -21.43 4.87 -5.10
CA PRO A 202 -20.36 4.07 -5.73
C PRO A 202 -19.27 4.91 -6.36
N ASP A 203 -19.62 5.97 -7.09
CA ASP A 203 -18.69 6.83 -7.81
C ASP A 203 -17.82 7.65 -6.86
N SER A 204 -18.43 8.24 -5.81
CA SER A 204 -17.69 9.00 -4.82
C SER A 204 -16.76 8.10 -3.99
N VAL A 205 -17.20 6.88 -3.59
CA VAL A 205 -16.36 5.89 -2.93
C VAL A 205 -15.21 5.45 -3.83
N TYR A 206 -15.50 5.22 -5.13
CA TYR A 206 -14.46 4.84 -6.09
C TYR A 206 -13.42 5.94 -6.25
N ALA A 207 -13.83 7.18 -6.38
CA ALA A 207 -12.90 8.31 -6.50
C ALA A 207 -12.01 8.49 -5.29
N LEU A 208 -12.58 8.43 -4.07
CA LEU A 208 -11.79 8.47 -2.83
C LEU A 208 -10.81 7.30 -2.77
N GLY A 209 -11.29 6.08 -2.99
CA GLY A 209 -10.48 4.87 -2.91
C GLY A 209 -9.36 4.82 -3.94
N ALA A 210 -9.62 5.24 -5.18
CA ALA A 210 -8.61 5.32 -6.24
C ALA A 210 -7.51 6.34 -5.88
N ALA A 211 -7.90 7.53 -5.41
CA ALA A 211 -6.97 8.56 -4.97
C ALA A 211 -6.08 8.06 -3.82
N VAL A 212 -6.68 7.46 -2.80
CA VAL A 212 -5.96 6.86 -1.65
C VAL A 212 -5.01 5.77 -2.10
N SER A 213 -5.47 4.86 -2.98
CA SER A 213 -4.65 3.77 -3.52
C SER A 213 -3.44 4.30 -4.31
N ASP A 214 -3.65 5.29 -5.17
CA ASP A 214 -2.58 5.82 -6.03
C ASP A 214 -1.52 6.56 -5.22
N MET A 215 -1.91 7.44 -4.30
CA MET A 215 -0.99 8.16 -3.42
C MET A 215 -0.24 7.20 -2.49
N SER A 216 -0.93 6.25 -1.88
CA SER A 216 -0.29 5.25 -1.00
C SER A 216 0.70 4.38 -1.78
N ARG A 217 0.34 3.95 -2.98
CA ARG A 217 1.21 3.14 -3.86
C ARG A 217 2.48 3.87 -4.22
N GLU A 218 2.40 5.16 -4.53
CA GLU A 218 3.57 5.99 -4.85
C GLU A 218 4.59 5.97 -3.70
N VAL A 219 4.14 6.33 -2.50
CA VAL A 219 5.01 6.39 -1.32
C VAL A 219 5.57 5.02 -0.96
N LEU A 220 4.71 4.01 -0.91
CA LEU A 220 5.11 2.66 -0.50
C LEU A 220 6.08 2.00 -1.50
N ARG A 221 5.97 2.31 -2.80
CA ARG A 221 6.98 1.86 -3.79
C ARG A 221 8.34 2.53 -3.59
N ASN A 222 8.36 3.79 -3.22
CA ASN A 222 9.61 4.50 -2.91
C ASN A 222 10.25 3.93 -1.63
N ILE A 223 9.46 3.68 -0.60
CA ILE A 223 9.93 3.02 0.63
C ILE A 223 10.45 1.61 0.31
N GLU A 224 9.69 0.79 -0.42
CA GLU A 224 10.11 -0.57 -0.82
C GLU A 224 11.47 -0.54 -1.53
N ARG A 225 11.64 0.37 -2.49
CA ARG A 225 12.91 0.51 -3.23
C ARG A 225 14.06 0.86 -2.30
N THR A 226 13.85 1.82 -1.41
CA THR A 226 14.86 2.26 -0.44
C THR A 226 15.23 1.13 0.52
N VAL A 227 14.25 0.44 1.08
CA VAL A 227 14.46 -0.71 1.97
C VAL A 227 15.26 -1.81 1.28
N LYS A 228 14.84 -2.24 0.09
CA LYS A 228 15.52 -3.30 -0.67
C LYS A 228 16.94 -2.92 -1.05
N THR A 229 17.17 -1.67 -1.46
CA THR A 229 18.50 -1.17 -1.83
C THR A 229 19.42 -1.12 -0.60
N THR A 230 18.91 -0.64 0.53
CA THR A 230 19.68 -0.57 1.78
C THR A 230 20.06 -1.97 2.28
N ILE A 231 19.12 -2.90 2.27
CA ILE A 231 19.40 -4.29 2.70
C ILE A 231 20.43 -4.95 1.78
N ARG A 232 20.30 -4.80 0.45
CA ARG A 232 21.27 -5.36 -0.51
C ARG A 232 22.67 -4.79 -0.30
N ARG A 233 22.80 -3.47 -0.10
CA ARG A 233 24.08 -2.83 0.18
C ARG A 233 24.71 -3.38 1.45
N ARG A 234 23.97 -3.43 2.56
CA ARG A 234 24.46 -3.98 3.85
C ARG A 234 24.91 -5.42 3.75
N ASN A 235 24.17 -6.24 3.01
CA ASN A 235 24.54 -7.65 2.80
C ASN A 235 25.83 -7.78 1.98
N ALA A 236 26.03 -6.93 0.96
CA ALA A 236 27.26 -6.92 0.17
C ALA A 236 28.47 -6.48 1.02
N GLU A 237 28.33 -5.41 1.82
CA GLU A 237 29.36 -4.92 2.74
C GLU A 237 29.74 -5.99 3.77
N ARG A 238 28.75 -6.70 4.34
CA ARG A 238 29.00 -7.78 5.27
C ARG A 238 29.73 -8.96 4.63
N SER A 239 29.33 -9.37 3.43
CA SER A 239 30.00 -10.46 2.70
C SER A 239 31.44 -10.12 2.36
N GLN A 240 31.72 -8.87 1.99
CA GLN A 240 33.09 -8.40 1.74
C GLN A 240 33.92 -8.44 3.02
N TYR A 241 33.38 -7.94 4.13
CA TYR A 241 34.07 -7.97 5.41
C TYR A 241 34.41 -9.40 5.87
N GLU A 242 33.44 -10.34 5.76
CA GLU A 242 33.65 -11.74 6.10
C GLU A 242 34.74 -12.39 5.22
N TYR A 243 34.79 -12.04 3.93
CA TYR A 243 35.84 -12.51 3.01
C TYR A 243 37.23 -11.96 3.43
N GLU A 244 37.34 -10.67 3.70
CA GLU A 244 38.60 -10.04 4.12
C GLU A 244 39.12 -10.59 5.45
N GLN A 245 38.24 -10.92 6.39
CA GLN A 245 38.62 -11.57 7.64
C GLN A 245 39.15 -13.00 7.42
N GLN A 246 38.50 -13.77 6.57
CA GLN A 246 38.96 -15.13 6.24
C GLN A 246 40.33 -15.09 5.56
N GLU A 247 40.59 -14.12 4.71
CA GLU A 247 41.89 -13.97 4.05
C GLU A 247 43.00 -13.61 5.06
N ARG A 248 42.73 -12.70 6.02
CA ARG A 248 43.66 -12.37 7.11
C ARG A 248 43.99 -13.58 7.98
N ASP A 249 42.95 -14.33 8.39
CA ASP A 249 43.15 -15.53 9.23
C ASP A 249 43.96 -16.60 8.50
N LEU A 250 43.90 -16.68 7.18
CA LEU A 250 44.72 -17.59 6.39
C LEU A 250 46.18 -17.14 6.28
N LEU A 251 46.42 -15.83 6.24
CA LEU A 251 47.78 -15.24 6.21
C LEU A 251 48.49 -15.40 7.55
N ASP A 252 47.76 -15.21 8.66
CA ASP A 252 48.30 -15.32 10.03
C ASP A 252 48.63 -16.78 10.44
N ARG A 253 48.13 -17.78 9.71
CA ARG A 253 48.43 -19.20 9.93
C ARG A 253 49.63 -19.72 9.12
N ARG A 254 50.26 -18.88 8.33
CA ARG A 254 51.46 -19.18 7.52
C ARG A 254 52.70 -18.65 8.21
#